data_4e9dc05436bcdbc95e1ff1e2aa56d5dd
#
_entry.id   4e9dc05436bcdbc95e1ff1e2aa56d5dd
#
_cell.length_a   1.000
_cell.length_b   1.000
_cell.length_c   1.000
_cell.angle_alpha   90.00
_cell.angle_beta   90.00
_cell.angle_gamma   90.00
#
_symmetry.space_group_name_H-M   'P 1'
#
loop_
_entity.id
_entity.type
_entity.pdbx_description
1 polymer ?
#
loop_
_entity_poly.entity_id
_entity_poly.type
_entity_poly.pdbx_seq_one_letter_code
_entity_poly.pdbx_strand_id
1 'polypeptide(L)'
;MNWLLSVILSVFLCVPSATVWAAELVYFGSSACSVCEAWDRDVGEIYAKTDESKVLPLRHQDIHDPKPDDIAFIKGIIYTPTFVAIEKGREVGRIVGYMGDFFFWEQVAGLIKELPPALPANTTSCPSLKTPQNC
;
A
#
# COMPACT_ATOMS: atom_id res chain seq x y z
N MET A 1 -2.14 45.62 -41.90
CA MET A 1 -1.83 45.86 -40.52
C MET A 1 -2.22 44.59 -39.76
N ASN A 2 -1.22 43.90 -39.28
CA ASN A 2 -1.17 42.51 -38.96
C ASN A 2 -1.95 42.14 -37.68
N TRP A 3 -3.07 41.49 -37.86
CA TRP A 3 -3.81 40.92 -36.73
C TRP A 3 -3.90 39.39 -36.87
N LEU A 4 -2.75 38.85 -37.10
CA LEU A 4 -2.53 37.42 -37.14
C LEU A 4 -1.41 37.06 -36.18
N LEU A 5 -1.71 36.98 -34.91
CA LEU A 5 -0.77 36.32 -33.96
C LEU A 5 -1.43 36.24 -32.60
N SER A 6 -1.70 35.03 -32.21
CA SER A 6 -1.85 34.54 -30.85
C SER A 6 -3.17 33.85 -30.57
N VAL A 7 -3.42 32.79 -31.29
CA VAL A 7 -4.14 31.64 -30.69
C VAL A 7 -3.08 30.65 -30.25
N ILE A 8 -2.43 30.94 -29.13
CA ILE A 8 -1.69 29.91 -28.39
C ILE A 8 -2.74 29.05 -27.71
N LEU A 9 -3.07 27.98 -28.38
CA LEU A 9 -3.88 26.90 -27.87
C LEU A 9 -3.12 26.26 -26.69
N SER A 10 -3.41 26.74 -25.48
CA SER A 10 -3.00 26.07 -24.24
C SER A 10 -3.73 24.75 -24.14
N VAL A 11 -3.21 23.72 -24.75
CA VAL A 11 -3.58 22.35 -24.47
C VAL A 11 -3.05 22.05 -23.08
N PHE A 12 -3.90 22.28 -22.09
CA PHE A 12 -3.68 21.82 -20.73
C PHE A 12 -3.80 20.31 -20.74
N LEU A 13 -2.65 19.63 -20.84
CA LEU A 13 -2.59 18.17 -20.69
C LEU A 13 -3.07 17.84 -19.28
N CYS A 14 -4.34 17.51 -19.15
CA CYS A 14 -4.89 16.88 -17.96
C CYS A 14 -4.32 15.46 -17.90
N VAL A 15 -3.13 15.33 -17.28
CA VAL A 15 -2.56 14.01 -16.99
C VAL A 15 -3.42 13.41 -15.89
N PRO A 16 -4.18 12.33 -16.14
CA PRO A 16 -4.86 11.65 -15.05
C PRO A 16 -3.81 11.13 -14.11
N SER A 17 -3.77 11.64 -12.88
CA SER A 17 -2.99 11.08 -11.80
C SER A 17 -3.55 9.70 -11.52
N ALA A 18 -2.96 8.67 -12.11
CA ALA A 18 -3.24 7.31 -11.71
C ALA A 18 -2.82 7.18 -10.25
N THR A 19 -3.79 7.08 -9.35
CA THR A 19 -3.55 6.70 -7.97
C THR A 19 -3.01 5.28 -7.99
N VAL A 20 -1.70 5.16 -7.95
CA VAL A 20 -1.05 3.87 -7.72
C VAL A 20 -1.38 3.51 -6.28
N TRP A 21 -2.36 2.64 -6.12
CA TRP A 21 -2.66 2.03 -4.85
C TRP A 21 -1.55 1.02 -4.54
N ALA A 22 -0.50 1.52 -3.92
CA ALA A 22 0.56 0.67 -3.41
C ALA A 22 0.02 -0.16 -2.25
N ALA A 23 0.57 -1.36 -2.05
CA ALA A 23 0.34 -2.10 -0.83
C ALA A 23 0.94 -1.34 0.34
N GLU A 24 0.34 -1.44 1.52
CA GLU A 24 0.87 -0.87 2.76
C GLU A 24 0.57 -1.77 3.96
N LEU A 25 1.37 -1.63 5.02
CA LEU A 25 1.18 -2.29 6.29
C LEU A 25 0.66 -1.27 7.31
N VAL A 26 -0.61 -1.39 7.70
CA VAL A 26 -1.21 -0.51 8.71
C VAL A 26 -0.98 -1.11 10.09
N TYR A 27 -0.17 -0.44 10.90
CA TYR A 27 0.09 -0.78 12.29
C TYR A 27 -0.94 -0.11 13.19
N PHE A 28 -1.75 -0.91 13.85
CA PHE A 28 -2.68 -0.46 14.88
C PHE A 28 -2.06 -0.63 16.25
N GLY A 29 -1.72 0.47 16.87
CA GLY A 29 -1.08 0.52 18.18
C GLY A 29 -1.86 1.38 19.18
N SER A 30 -1.32 1.50 20.39
CA SER A 30 -1.81 2.37 21.44
C SER A 30 -0.63 2.77 22.34
N SER A 31 -0.65 4.00 22.84
CA SER A 31 0.37 4.50 23.76
C SER A 31 0.41 3.78 25.12
N ALA A 32 -0.64 3.04 25.47
CA ALA A 32 -0.70 2.26 26.72
C ALA A 32 -0.41 0.77 26.52
N CYS A 33 0.24 0.40 25.42
CA CYS A 33 0.46 -0.98 25.02
C CYS A 33 1.95 -1.35 25.15
N SER A 34 2.30 -2.10 26.21
CA SER A 34 3.68 -2.53 26.42
C SER A 34 4.23 -3.46 25.34
N VAL A 35 3.38 -4.25 24.68
CA VAL A 35 3.78 -5.10 23.56
C VAL A 35 4.07 -4.25 22.32
N CYS A 36 3.36 -3.10 22.16
CA CYS A 36 3.66 -2.13 21.11
C CYS A 36 5.04 -1.49 21.32
N GLU A 37 5.34 -1.09 22.55
CA GLU A 37 6.67 -0.55 22.91
C GLU A 37 7.79 -1.56 22.64
N ALA A 38 7.55 -2.85 22.88
CA ALA A 38 8.52 -3.89 22.57
C ALA A 38 8.75 -3.97 21.05
N TRP A 39 7.69 -3.97 20.24
CA TRP A 39 7.80 -3.97 18.79
C TRP A 39 8.50 -2.70 18.27
N ASP A 40 8.13 -1.53 18.77
CA ASP A 40 8.74 -0.25 18.38
C ASP A 40 10.26 -0.26 18.61
N ARG A 41 10.71 -0.78 19.75
CA ARG A 41 12.14 -0.91 20.10
C ARG A 41 12.87 -1.92 19.23
N ASP A 42 12.27 -3.10 19.01
CA ASP A 42 12.94 -4.23 18.36
C ASP A 42 12.90 -4.15 16.84
N VAL A 43 11.83 -3.59 16.28
CA VAL A 43 11.54 -3.57 14.84
C VAL A 43 11.26 -2.16 14.30
N GLY A 44 10.50 -1.35 15.03
CA GLY A 44 9.98 -0.06 14.55
C GLY A 44 11.05 0.87 14.01
N GLU A 45 12.21 0.98 14.71
CA GLU A 45 13.33 1.84 14.30
C GLU A 45 14.02 1.38 13.02
N ILE A 46 13.96 0.10 12.70
CA ILE A 46 14.67 -0.48 11.55
C ILE A 46 13.74 -0.76 10.38
N TYR A 47 12.43 -0.92 10.59
CA TYR A 47 11.47 -1.32 9.57
C TYR A 47 11.57 -0.48 8.29
N ALA A 48 11.62 0.84 8.41
CA ALA A 48 11.71 1.75 7.26
C ALA A 48 12.99 1.59 6.42
N LYS A 49 13.99 0.87 6.94
CA LYS A 49 15.28 0.64 6.26
C LYS A 49 15.36 -0.73 5.57
N THR A 50 14.32 -1.54 5.67
CA THR A 50 14.29 -2.92 5.14
C THR A 50 13.72 -2.97 3.72
N ASP A 51 13.93 -4.10 3.05
CA ASP A 51 13.34 -4.34 1.73
C ASP A 51 11.83 -4.57 1.83
N GLU A 52 11.36 -5.14 2.95
CA GLU A 52 9.95 -5.33 3.24
C GLU A 52 9.18 -4.00 3.24
N SER A 53 9.78 -2.94 3.81
CA SER A 53 9.16 -1.60 3.84
C SER A 53 9.00 -0.96 2.46
N LYS A 54 9.78 -1.40 1.47
CA LYS A 54 9.64 -0.93 0.08
C LYS A 54 8.41 -1.54 -0.60
N VAL A 55 8.02 -2.74 -0.16
CA VAL A 55 6.85 -3.48 -0.67
C VAL A 55 5.61 -3.16 0.16
N LEU A 56 5.76 -3.11 1.48
CA LEU A 56 4.73 -2.81 2.46
C LEU A 56 5.18 -1.63 3.34
N PRO A 57 5.13 -0.39 2.85
CA PRO A 57 5.39 0.79 3.69
C PRO A 57 4.53 0.77 4.94
N LEU A 58 5.11 1.15 6.08
CA LEU A 58 4.41 1.16 7.35
C LEU A 58 3.61 2.46 7.53
N ARG A 59 2.35 2.32 7.95
CA ARG A 59 1.48 3.41 8.36
C ARG A 59 0.98 3.18 9.77
N HIS A 60 1.19 4.15 10.65
CA HIS A 60 0.71 4.09 12.03
C HIS A 60 -0.72 4.60 12.15
N GLN A 61 -1.53 3.89 12.95
CA GLN A 61 -2.88 4.26 13.34
C GLN A 61 -3.08 3.95 14.84
N ASP A 62 -3.38 4.95 15.64
CA ASP A 62 -3.82 4.69 17.01
C ASP A 62 -5.23 4.11 17.00
N ILE A 63 -5.48 3.07 17.81
CA ILE A 63 -6.79 2.42 17.87
C ILE A 63 -7.89 3.30 18.43
N HIS A 64 -7.51 4.36 19.19
CA HIS A 64 -8.43 5.31 19.79
C HIS A 64 -8.77 6.48 18.86
N ASP A 65 -7.98 6.67 17.80
CA ASP A 65 -8.21 7.71 16.81
C ASP A 65 -9.23 7.27 15.74
N PRO A 66 -10.01 8.21 15.20
CA PRO A 66 -10.86 7.92 14.06
C PRO A 66 -10.04 7.38 12.88
N LYS A 67 -10.48 6.27 12.30
CA LYS A 67 -9.84 5.76 11.09
C LYS A 67 -10.15 6.66 9.90
N PRO A 68 -9.13 7.03 9.11
CA PRO A 68 -9.34 7.65 7.81
C PRO A 68 -10.22 6.80 6.89
N ASP A 69 -10.91 7.46 5.96
CA ASP A 69 -11.89 6.80 5.08
C ASP A 69 -11.30 5.66 4.26
N ASP A 70 -10.05 5.81 3.83
CA ASP A 70 -9.33 4.83 3.01
C ASP A 70 -9.02 3.51 3.73
N ILE A 71 -9.04 3.51 5.07
CA ILE A 71 -8.86 2.31 5.91
C ILE A 71 -10.07 2.01 6.80
N ALA A 72 -11.18 2.73 6.63
CA ALA A 72 -12.40 2.53 7.42
C ALA A 72 -13.03 1.14 7.25
N PHE A 73 -12.70 0.44 6.16
CA PHE A 73 -13.14 -0.93 5.91
C PHE A 73 -12.48 -1.97 6.84
N ILE A 74 -11.30 -1.66 7.43
CA ILE A 74 -10.61 -2.56 8.36
C ILE A 74 -11.43 -2.65 9.66
N LYS A 75 -11.93 -3.83 9.96
CA LYS A 75 -12.76 -4.10 11.14
C LYS A 75 -12.08 -5.11 12.06
N GLY A 76 -12.61 -5.21 13.29
CA GLY A 76 -12.21 -6.25 14.25
C GLY A 76 -10.78 -6.10 14.78
N ILE A 77 -10.26 -4.88 14.93
CA ILE A 77 -9.03 -4.64 15.67
C ILE A 77 -9.36 -4.65 17.15
N ILE A 78 -9.01 -5.74 17.82
CA ILE A 78 -9.32 -6.00 19.24
C ILE A 78 -8.06 -5.96 20.08
N TYR A 79 -6.94 -6.38 19.51
CA TYR A 79 -5.65 -6.47 20.18
C TYR A 79 -4.62 -5.51 19.56
N THR A 80 -3.71 -5.02 20.39
CA THR A 80 -2.56 -4.21 19.95
C THR A 80 -1.24 -4.86 20.36
N PRO A 81 -0.22 -4.80 19.52
CA PRO A 81 -0.25 -4.31 18.14
C PRO A 81 -1.01 -5.27 17.20
N THR A 82 -1.65 -4.73 16.17
CA THR A 82 -2.16 -5.50 15.02
C THR A 82 -1.66 -4.82 13.75
N PHE A 83 -1.12 -5.60 12.83
CA PHE A 83 -0.62 -5.14 11.55
C PHE A 83 -1.50 -5.69 10.45
N VAL A 84 -2.04 -4.83 9.60
CA VAL A 84 -2.93 -5.20 8.51
C VAL A 84 -2.29 -4.83 7.19
N ALA A 85 -1.96 -5.84 6.38
CA ALA A 85 -1.51 -5.60 5.01
C ALA A 85 -2.74 -5.31 4.14
N ILE A 86 -2.70 -4.18 3.45
CA ILE A 86 -3.76 -3.79 2.53
C ILE A 86 -3.20 -3.54 1.14
N GLU A 87 -3.99 -3.85 0.13
CA GLU A 87 -3.70 -3.55 -1.27
C GLU A 87 -4.99 -3.24 -2.02
N LYS A 88 -4.99 -2.16 -2.78
CA LYS A 88 -6.15 -1.73 -3.59
C LYS A 88 -7.45 -1.64 -2.79
N GLY A 89 -7.37 -1.10 -1.56
CA GLY A 89 -8.52 -0.94 -0.68
C GLY A 89 -9.07 -2.26 -0.11
N ARG A 90 -8.28 -3.32 -0.08
CA ARG A 90 -8.62 -4.62 0.50
C ARG A 90 -7.57 -5.07 1.49
N GLU A 91 -8.02 -5.73 2.55
CA GLU A 91 -7.14 -6.47 3.44
C GLU A 91 -6.62 -7.73 2.73
N VAL A 92 -5.31 -7.89 2.71
CA VAL A 92 -4.61 -9.07 2.18
C VAL A 92 -4.43 -10.09 3.31
N GLY A 93 -4.07 -9.61 4.49
CA GLY A 93 -3.90 -10.43 5.68
C GLY A 93 -3.49 -9.57 6.88
N ARG A 94 -3.35 -10.18 8.04
CA ARG A 94 -2.99 -9.47 9.26
C ARG A 94 -2.10 -10.29 10.19
N ILE A 95 -1.31 -9.57 10.99
CA ILE A 95 -0.54 -10.11 12.11
C ILE A 95 -1.17 -9.56 13.39
N VAL A 96 -1.54 -10.40 14.32
CA VAL A 96 -2.14 -10.00 15.59
C VAL A 96 -1.16 -10.25 16.72
N GLY A 97 -0.79 -9.19 17.42
CA GLY A 97 0.20 -9.25 18.49
C GLY A 97 1.64 -9.21 17.99
N TYR A 98 2.58 -9.32 18.94
CA TYR A 98 4.01 -9.38 18.67
C TYR A 98 4.66 -10.41 19.59
N MET A 99 5.29 -11.42 19.03
CA MET A 99 5.95 -12.51 19.76
C MET A 99 7.47 -12.53 19.54
N GLY A 100 8.03 -11.38 19.17
CA GLY A 100 9.46 -11.24 18.87
C GLY A 100 9.73 -11.00 17.39
N ASP A 101 10.91 -10.43 17.12
CA ASP A 101 11.33 -9.98 15.80
C ASP A 101 11.40 -11.10 14.77
N PHE A 102 11.95 -12.26 15.11
CA PHE A 102 12.03 -13.41 14.21
C PHE A 102 10.64 -13.81 13.66
N PHE A 103 9.66 -13.98 14.54
CA PHE A 103 8.30 -14.36 14.13
C PHE A 103 7.61 -13.25 13.35
N PHE A 104 7.88 -12.00 13.71
CA PHE A 104 7.33 -10.85 12.99
C PHE A 104 7.79 -10.84 11.53
N TRP A 105 9.09 -10.98 11.28
CA TRP A 105 9.64 -10.98 9.93
C TRP A 105 9.15 -12.16 9.09
N GLU A 106 9.00 -13.35 9.68
CA GLU A 106 8.41 -14.49 8.98
C GLU A 106 6.96 -14.21 8.53
N GLN A 107 6.16 -13.60 9.42
CA GLN A 107 4.78 -13.25 9.10
C GLN A 107 4.69 -12.14 8.05
N VAL A 108 5.54 -11.12 8.11
CA VAL A 108 5.63 -10.08 7.08
C VAL A 108 6.00 -10.68 5.72
N ALA A 109 6.99 -11.57 5.68
CA ALA A 109 7.34 -12.28 4.46
C ALA A 109 6.18 -13.13 3.92
N GLY A 110 5.37 -13.71 4.80
CA GLY A 110 4.12 -14.38 4.45
C GLY A 110 3.11 -13.44 3.79
N LEU A 111 2.86 -12.29 4.40
CA LEU A 111 1.96 -11.27 3.84
C LEU A 111 2.41 -10.78 2.46
N ILE A 112 3.72 -10.56 2.28
CA ILE A 112 4.28 -10.15 0.99
C ILE A 112 4.02 -11.19 -0.11
N LYS A 113 4.08 -12.47 0.23
CA LYS A 113 3.79 -13.56 -0.73
C LYS A 113 2.32 -13.62 -1.16
N GLU A 114 1.42 -13.15 -0.30
CA GLU A 114 -0.02 -13.08 -0.59
C GLU A 114 -0.39 -11.85 -1.45
N LEU A 115 0.53 -10.89 -1.60
CA LEU A 115 0.31 -9.75 -2.48
C LEU A 115 0.26 -10.22 -3.93
N PRO A 116 -0.67 -9.70 -4.74
CA PRO A 116 -0.64 -9.93 -6.18
C PRO A 116 0.70 -9.49 -6.75
N PRO A 117 1.26 -10.20 -7.73
CA PRO A 117 2.49 -9.78 -8.38
C PRO A 117 2.32 -8.36 -8.92
N ALA A 118 3.28 -7.48 -8.60
CA ALA A 118 3.30 -6.12 -9.14
C ALA A 118 3.26 -6.22 -10.66
N LEU A 119 2.20 -5.72 -11.29
CA LEU A 119 2.13 -5.63 -12.75
C LEU A 119 3.31 -4.74 -13.18
N PRO A 120 4.17 -5.19 -14.10
CA PRO A 120 5.23 -4.34 -14.63
C PRO A 120 4.59 -3.07 -15.19
N ALA A 121 5.15 -1.92 -14.83
CA ALA A 121 4.64 -0.59 -15.19
C ALA A 121 4.61 -0.31 -16.71
N ASN A 122 4.92 -1.30 -17.56
CA ASN A 122 4.96 -1.23 -19.01
C ASN A 122 4.23 -2.40 -19.66
N THR A 123 2.89 -2.37 -19.63
CA THR A 123 2.14 -3.14 -20.62
C THR A 123 1.14 -2.23 -21.30
N THR A 124 1.65 -1.20 -21.99
CA THR A 124 0.95 -0.61 -23.13
C THR A 124 1.27 -1.49 -24.33
N SER A 125 0.70 -2.66 -24.39
CA SER A 125 0.57 -3.43 -25.60
C SER A 125 -0.87 -3.92 -25.67
N CYS A 126 -1.68 -3.16 -26.40
CA CYS A 126 -2.95 -3.68 -26.89
C CYS A 126 -2.68 -5.00 -27.63
N PRO A 127 -3.36 -6.10 -27.29
CA PRO A 127 -3.31 -7.28 -28.16
C PRO A 127 -3.90 -6.89 -29.49
N SER A 128 -3.06 -6.85 -30.51
CA SER A 128 -3.52 -6.76 -31.89
C SER A 128 -4.43 -7.94 -32.15
N LEU A 129 -5.72 -7.70 -32.30
CA LEU A 129 -6.70 -8.64 -32.79
C LEU A 129 -6.29 -9.02 -34.24
N LYS A 130 -5.58 -10.14 -34.37
CA LYS A 130 -5.46 -10.81 -35.65
C LYS A 130 -6.80 -11.46 -35.95
N THR A 131 -7.56 -10.85 -36.83
CA THR A 131 -8.69 -11.43 -37.52
C THR A 131 -8.24 -12.70 -38.28
N PRO A 132 -8.87 -13.85 -38.10
CA PRO A 132 -8.62 -14.97 -38.97
C PRO A 132 -9.35 -14.70 -40.29
N GLN A 133 -8.58 -14.47 -41.34
CA GLN A 133 -9.14 -14.56 -42.70
C GLN A 133 -9.18 -16.02 -43.12
N ASN A 134 -10.38 -16.39 -43.44
CA ASN A 134 -10.81 -17.60 -44.07
C ASN A 134 -10.07 -17.90 -45.39
N CYS A 135 -9.72 -19.16 -45.58
CA CYS A 135 -9.88 -19.88 -46.87
C CYS A 135 -10.53 -21.20 -46.58
#